data_26ed5413fa3000465471ca0fe80bcc1e
#
_entry.id   26ed5413fa3000465471ca0fe80bcc1e
#
_cell.length_a   1.000
_cell.length_b   1.000
_cell.length_c   1.000
_cell.angle_alpha   90.00
_cell.angle_beta   90.00
_cell.angle_gamma   90.00
#
_symmetry.space_group_name_H-M   'P 1'
#
loop_
_entity.id
_entity.type
_entity.pdbx_description
1 polymer ?
#
loop_
_entity_poly.entity_id
_entity_poly.type
_entity_poly.pdbx_seq_one_letter_code
_entity_poly.pdbx_strand_id
1 'polypeptide(L)'
;LLYFSIEKYRSDNSFVSSNTSGITLKDITAGMPERLLKDICITHFFNPVKIMKLCELIPGEQTSINVISEISNFLSTVMEKGVVHGKDTVNFIGNRIGCYFMLKGLHEGKAARSSGFSVEQIDALLSKPMGLPPTGLYGLIDLIGLDVMHSVGKNLELNLPKNDVGLAFVKLPQDETAM
;
A
#
# COMPACT_ATOMS: atom_id res chain seq x y z
N LEU A 1 -17.62 -2.83 12.94
CA LEU A 1 -19.04 -2.47 12.66
C LEU A 1 -19.41 -2.70 11.20
N LEU A 2 -18.68 -2.14 10.20
CA LEU A 2 -19.04 -2.24 8.77
C LEU A 2 -19.18 -3.68 8.28
N TYR A 3 -18.18 -4.53 8.50
CA TYR A 3 -18.20 -5.92 8.02
C TYR A 3 -19.27 -6.79 8.68
N PHE A 4 -19.63 -6.53 9.93
CA PHE A 4 -20.78 -7.17 10.57
C PHE A 4 -22.10 -6.81 9.87
N SER A 5 -22.26 -5.54 9.46
CA SER A 5 -23.44 -5.12 8.71
C SER A 5 -23.47 -5.74 7.32
N ILE A 6 -22.33 -5.79 6.62
CA ILE A 6 -22.21 -6.46 5.31
C ILE A 6 -22.60 -7.93 5.44
N GLU A 7 -22.03 -8.64 6.42
CA GLU A 7 -22.30 -10.06 6.65
C GLU A 7 -23.78 -10.36 6.91
N LYS A 8 -24.45 -9.46 7.64
CA LYS A 8 -25.86 -9.60 7.96
C LYS A 8 -26.78 -9.51 6.74
N TYR A 9 -26.41 -8.72 5.71
CA TYR A 9 -27.31 -8.38 4.60
C TYR A 9 -26.83 -8.89 3.24
N ARG A 10 -25.59 -9.41 3.13
CA ARG A 10 -25.06 -9.93 1.88
C ARG A 10 -25.77 -11.24 1.45
N SER A 11 -25.86 -11.47 0.14
CA SER A 11 -26.36 -12.74 -0.39
C SER A 11 -25.36 -13.89 -0.15
N ASP A 12 -25.87 -15.13 -0.20
CA ASP A 12 -25.06 -16.32 0.11
C ASP A 12 -23.92 -16.56 -0.88
N ASN A 13 -24.07 -16.11 -2.13
CA ASN A 13 -23.06 -16.27 -3.18
C ASN A 13 -22.28 -15.00 -3.49
N SER A 14 -22.21 -14.05 -2.53
CA SER A 14 -21.46 -12.81 -2.70
C SER A 14 -20.07 -12.93 -2.12
N PHE A 15 -19.08 -12.38 -2.81
CA PHE A 15 -17.74 -12.17 -2.29
C PHE A 15 -17.62 -10.75 -1.71
N VAL A 16 -16.75 -10.59 -0.75
CA VAL A 16 -16.46 -9.30 -0.11
C VAL A 16 -15.01 -8.95 -0.34
N SER A 17 -14.73 -7.71 -0.71
CA SER A 17 -13.36 -7.25 -0.76
C SER A 17 -13.17 -5.94 0.00
N SER A 18 -11.99 -5.77 0.58
CA SER A 18 -11.54 -4.53 1.18
C SER A 18 -10.48 -3.87 0.29
N ASN A 19 -10.50 -2.54 0.20
CA ASN A 19 -9.43 -1.79 -0.46
C ASN A 19 -8.51 -1.10 0.56
N THR A 20 -8.34 -1.69 1.74
CA THR A 20 -7.39 -1.17 2.73
C THR A 20 -5.97 -1.17 2.17
N SER A 21 -5.18 -0.18 2.54
CA SER A 21 -3.81 0.00 2.02
C SER A 21 -2.72 -0.42 3.01
N GLY A 22 -3.04 -0.57 4.29
CA GLY A 22 -2.03 -0.82 5.31
C GLY A 22 -2.51 -1.64 6.51
N ILE A 23 -3.83 -1.87 6.63
CA ILE A 23 -4.40 -2.69 7.70
C ILE A 23 -4.54 -4.11 7.17
N THR A 24 -4.05 -5.09 7.93
CA THR A 24 -4.11 -6.49 7.53
C THR A 24 -5.54 -7.01 7.46
N LEU A 25 -5.81 -7.99 6.62
CA LEU A 25 -7.13 -8.63 6.55
C LEU A 25 -7.46 -9.30 7.87
N LYS A 26 -6.47 -9.91 8.52
CA LYS A 26 -6.59 -10.50 9.86
C LYS A 26 -7.15 -9.50 10.88
N ASP A 27 -6.64 -8.26 10.88
CA ASP A 27 -7.08 -7.25 11.87
C ASP A 27 -8.50 -6.75 11.57
N ILE A 28 -8.85 -6.52 10.31
CA ILE A 28 -10.18 -6.02 9.95
C ILE A 28 -11.27 -7.08 10.05
N THR A 29 -10.90 -8.37 10.04
CA THR A 29 -11.84 -9.50 10.17
C THR A 29 -11.85 -10.12 11.55
N ALA A 30 -11.15 -9.56 12.52
CA ALA A 30 -11.11 -10.07 13.88
C ALA A 30 -12.53 -10.21 14.48
N GLY A 31 -12.88 -11.41 14.94
CA GLY A 31 -14.20 -11.70 15.50
C GLY A 31 -15.34 -11.87 14.48
N MET A 32 -15.03 -11.90 13.18
CA MET A 32 -16.02 -12.15 12.13
C MET A 32 -16.39 -13.64 12.04
N PRO A 33 -17.62 -13.96 11.59
CA PRO A 33 -18.05 -15.35 11.41
C PRO A 33 -17.27 -16.02 10.27
N GLU A 34 -17.11 -17.34 10.40
CA GLU A 34 -16.37 -18.19 9.46
C GLU A 34 -16.85 -18.04 7.99
N ARG A 35 -18.15 -17.82 7.78
CA ARG A 35 -18.72 -17.56 6.46
C ARG A 35 -18.07 -16.35 5.79
N LEU A 36 -17.90 -15.22 6.53
CA LEU A 36 -17.24 -14.04 5.98
C LEU A 36 -15.75 -14.31 5.76
N LEU A 37 -15.07 -14.99 6.68
CA LEU A 37 -13.64 -15.29 6.57
C LEU A 37 -13.30 -16.10 5.32
N LYS A 38 -14.23 -16.97 4.87
CA LYS A 38 -14.07 -17.74 3.63
C LYS A 38 -14.30 -16.93 2.36
N ASP A 39 -15.12 -15.88 2.43
CA ASP A 39 -15.59 -15.14 1.27
C ASP A 39 -14.95 -13.74 1.12
N ILE A 40 -14.00 -13.40 1.95
CA ILE A 40 -13.35 -12.07 1.95
C ILE A 40 -11.88 -12.14 1.54
N CYS A 41 -11.45 -11.12 0.78
CA CYS A 41 -10.04 -10.84 0.49
C CYS A 41 -9.79 -9.33 0.46
N ILE A 42 -8.54 -8.91 0.23
CA ILE A 42 -8.23 -7.53 -0.12
C ILE A 42 -7.97 -7.46 -1.62
N THR A 43 -8.58 -6.46 -2.26
CA THR A 43 -8.26 -6.01 -3.61
C THR A 43 -7.69 -4.61 -3.52
N HIS A 44 -6.36 -4.51 -3.45
CA HIS A 44 -5.68 -3.25 -3.26
C HIS A 44 -5.35 -2.59 -4.59
N PHE A 45 -6.07 -1.52 -4.90
CA PHE A 45 -5.88 -0.70 -6.10
C PHE A 45 -4.93 0.45 -5.83
N PHE A 46 -4.26 0.92 -6.88
CA PHE A 46 -3.39 2.09 -6.85
C PHE A 46 -4.04 3.27 -7.57
N ASN A 47 -3.91 4.45 -6.99
CA ASN A 47 -4.47 5.67 -7.56
C ASN A 47 -3.59 6.25 -8.68
N PRO A 48 -4.19 6.77 -9.75
CA PRO A 48 -5.62 6.75 -10.09
C PRO A 48 -6.07 5.37 -10.58
N VAL A 49 -7.08 4.79 -9.94
CA VAL A 49 -7.52 3.40 -10.19
C VAL A 49 -7.81 3.12 -11.67
N LYS A 50 -8.37 4.11 -12.39
CA LYS A 50 -8.70 3.98 -13.81
C LYS A 50 -7.47 3.81 -14.71
N ILE A 51 -6.33 4.38 -14.31
CA ILE A 51 -5.09 4.41 -15.10
C ILE A 51 -4.13 3.31 -14.67
N MET A 52 -3.99 3.13 -13.36
CA MET A 52 -3.05 2.17 -12.78
C MET A 52 -3.48 0.73 -13.06
N LYS A 53 -2.59 -0.04 -13.68
CA LYS A 53 -2.86 -1.44 -14.04
C LYS A 53 -2.69 -2.40 -12.87
N LEU A 54 -1.84 -2.09 -11.91
CA LEU A 54 -1.57 -2.97 -10.77
C LEU A 54 -2.78 -3.08 -9.85
N CYS A 55 -3.11 -4.31 -9.46
CA CYS A 55 -4.00 -4.63 -8.36
C CYS A 55 -3.42 -5.78 -7.54
N GLU A 56 -3.24 -5.59 -6.25
CA GLU A 56 -2.80 -6.66 -5.35
C GLU A 56 -4.02 -7.39 -4.83
N LEU A 57 -4.01 -8.71 -4.96
CA LEU A 57 -5.01 -9.61 -4.41
C LEU A 57 -4.43 -10.32 -3.20
N ILE A 58 -4.96 -10.01 -2.02
CA ILE A 58 -4.43 -10.49 -0.74
C ILE A 58 -5.50 -11.36 -0.06
N PRO A 59 -5.34 -12.67 -0.07
CA PRO A 59 -6.21 -13.58 0.67
C PRO A 59 -5.89 -13.54 2.17
N GLY A 60 -6.89 -13.76 2.99
CA GLY A 60 -6.71 -14.12 4.39
C GLY A 60 -6.39 -15.60 4.57
N GLU A 61 -6.11 -15.99 5.79
CA GLU A 61 -5.76 -17.38 6.13
C GLU A 61 -6.87 -18.37 5.79
N GLN A 62 -8.13 -17.95 5.87
CA GLN A 62 -9.31 -18.79 5.61
C GLN A 62 -10.01 -18.50 4.28
N THR A 63 -9.53 -17.54 3.50
CA THR A 63 -10.13 -17.18 2.21
C THR A 63 -10.14 -18.39 1.29
N SER A 64 -11.31 -18.75 0.75
CA SER A 64 -11.44 -19.93 -0.11
C SER A 64 -10.74 -19.72 -1.45
N ILE A 65 -10.21 -20.81 -2.00
CA ILE A 65 -9.50 -20.77 -3.29
C ILE A 65 -10.44 -20.36 -4.44
N ASN A 66 -11.73 -20.65 -4.32
CA ASN A 66 -12.73 -20.24 -5.29
C ASN A 66 -12.87 -18.72 -5.35
N VAL A 67 -12.93 -18.06 -4.19
CA VAL A 67 -12.98 -16.58 -4.10
C VAL A 67 -11.76 -15.96 -4.76
N ILE A 68 -10.57 -16.49 -4.47
CA ILE A 68 -9.31 -16.00 -5.05
C ILE A 68 -9.33 -16.14 -6.57
N SER A 69 -9.77 -17.29 -7.07
CA SER A 69 -9.84 -17.58 -8.51
C SER A 69 -10.84 -16.68 -9.24
N GLU A 70 -12.06 -16.57 -8.72
CA GLU A 70 -13.13 -15.76 -9.32
C GLU A 70 -12.79 -14.28 -9.34
N ILE A 71 -12.29 -13.75 -8.21
CA ILE A 71 -11.89 -12.34 -8.12
C ILE A 71 -10.67 -12.06 -9.01
N SER A 72 -9.67 -12.95 -9.03
CA SER A 72 -8.50 -12.79 -9.91
C SER A 72 -8.90 -12.76 -11.38
N ASN A 73 -9.80 -13.66 -11.79
CA ASN A 73 -10.33 -13.70 -13.14
C ASN A 73 -11.11 -12.42 -13.48
N PHE A 74 -11.99 -11.96 -12.61
CA PHE A 74 -12.74 -10.72 -12.79
C PHE A 74 -11.81 -9.52 -12.94
N LEU A 75 -10.83 -9.39 -12.05
CA LEU A 75 -9.86 -8.27 -12.08
C LEU A 75 -9.05 -8.28 -13.39
N SER A 76 -8.61 -9.45 -13.85
CA SER A 76 -7.75 -9.54 -15.03
C SER A 76 -8.53 -9.43 -16.34
N THR A 77 -9.71 -10.05 -16.46
CA THR A 77 -10.46 -10.14 -17.72
C THR A 77 -11.43 -8.98 -17.92
N VAL A 78 -12.12 -8.55 -16.84
CA VAL A 78 -13.15 -7.50 -16.93
C VAL A 78 -12.57 -6.12 -16.62
N MET A 79 -11.74 -6.04 -15.59
CA MET A 79 -11.12 -4.76 -15.19
C MET A 79 -9.75 -4.51 -15.84
N GLU A 80 -9.23 -5.45 -16.60
CA GLU A 80 -7.94 -5.40 -17.32
C GLU A 80 -6.77 -5.03 -16.38
N LYS A 81 -6.78 -5.53 -15.16
CA LYS A 81 -5.72 -5.31 -14.18
C LYS A 81 -4.61 -6.37 -14.29
N GLY A 82 -3.39 -5.95 -14.04
CA GLY A 82 -2.29 -6.85 -13.72
C GLY A 82 -2.41 -7.29 -12.26
N VAL A 83 -2.92 -8.51 -12.04
CA VAL A 83 -3.17 -9.03 -10.68
C VAL A 83 -1.89 -9.63 -10.11
N VAL A 84 -1.50 -9.17 -8.93
CA VAL A 84 -0.38 -9.70 -8.16
C VAL A 84 -0.91 -10.30 -6.86
N HIS A 85 -0.62 -11.57 -6.64
CA HIS A 85 -1.01 -12.26 -5.41
C HIS A 85 0.00 -11.97 -4.31
N GLY A 86 -0.45 -11.33 -3.24
CA GLY A 86 0.38 -10.99 -2.07
C GLY A 86 -0.03 -11.77 -0.82
N LYS A 87 0.73 -11.59 0.25
CA LYS A 87 0.43 -12.11 1.58
C LYS A 87 -0.21 -11.03 2.43
N ASP A 88 -1.02 -11.43 3.41
CA ASP A 88 -1.62 -10.52 4.39
C ASP A 88 -0.55 -10.01 5.38
N THR A 89 0.22 -9.04 4.93
CA THR A 89 1.30 -8.40 5.69
C THR A 89 1.15 -6.88 5.63
N VAL A 90 1.77 -6.16 6.57
CA VAL A 90 1.73 -4.70 6.61
C VAL A 90 2.16 -4.08 5.28
N ASN A 91 1.33 -3.17 4.76
CA ASN A 91 1.55 -2.43 3.49
C ASN A 91 1.74 -3.30 2.24
N PHE A 92 1.44 -4.58 2.30
CA PHE A 92 1.51 -5.56 1.21
C PHE A 92 2.85 -5.51 0.44
N ILE A 93 2.83 -5.47 -0.89
CA ILE A 93 4.04 -5.43 -1.74
C ILE A 93 4.31 -4.02 -2.26
N GLY A 94 3.35 -3.44 -3.00
CA GLY A 94 3.55 -2.17 -3.71
C GLY A 94 3.79 -0.99 -2.79
N ASN A 95 2.95 -0.84 -1.75
CA ASN A 95 3.14 0.23 -0.77
C ASN A 95 4.42 0.04 0.03
N ARG A 96 4.83 -1.19 0.34
CA ARG A 96 6.07 -1.45 1.05
C ARG A 96 7.29 -1.02 0.24
N ILE A 97 7.31 -1.33 -1.06
CA ILE A 97 8.37 -0.90 -1.98
C ILE A 97 8.34 0.63 -2.14
N GLY A 98 7.15 1.21 -2.38
CA GLY A 98 7.00 2.66 -2.56
C GLY A 98 7.38 3.45 -1.31
N CYS A 99 6.97 2.99 -0.12
CA CYS A 99 7.35 3.62 1.13
C CYS A 99 8.86 3.53 1.39
N TYR A 100 9.47 2.38 1.12
CA TYR A 100 10.92 2.24 1.22
C TYR A 100 11.65 3.23 0.30
N PHE A 101 11.22 3.34 -0.96
CA PHE A 101 11.76 4.30 -1.93
C PHE A 101 11.65 5.74 -1.40
N MET A 102 10.45 6.14 -0.96
CA MET A 102 10.22 7.51 -0.49
C MET A 102 11.01 7.83 0.77
N LEU A 103 10.97 6.97 1.78
CA LEU A 103 11.66 7.20 3.05
C LEU A 103 13.19 7.20 2.87
N LYS A 104 13.71 6.22 2.12
CA LYS A 104 15.15 6.21 1.79
C LYS A 104 15.54 7.43 0.98
N GLY A 105 14.71 7.81 0.00
CA GLY A 105 14.92 9.00 -0.82
C GLY A 105 14.98 10.29 0.00
N LEU A 106 14.15 10.45 1.02
CA LEU A 106 14.22 11.60 1.94
C LEU A 106 15.54 11.62 2.72
N HIS A 107 16.00 10.49 3.23
CA HIS A 107 17.27 10.40 3.95
C HIS A 107 18.46 10.75 3.05
N GLU A 108 18.51 10.23 1.83
CA GLU A 108 19.56 10.56 0.84
C GLU A 108 19.42 12.01 0.33
N GLY A 109 18.19 12.47 0.14
CA GLY A 109 17.87 13.84 -0.27
C GLY A 109 18.37 14.89 0.72
N LYS A 110 18.35 14.59 2.03
CA LYS A 110 18.94 15.44 3.05
C LYS A 110 20.44 15.71 2.79
N ALA A 111 21.20 14.66 2.47
CA ALA A 111 22.63 14.80 2.14
C ALA A 111 22.84 15.61 0.85
N ALA A 112 22.02 15.40 -0.17
CA ALA A 112 22.07 16.17 -1.42
C ALA A 112 21.76 17.66 -1.18
N ARG A 113 20.73 17.97 -0.38
CA ARG A 113 20.39 19.37 -0.01
C ARG A 113 21.54 20.04 0.77
N SER A 114 22.16 19.33 1.69
CA SER A 114 23.34 19.83 2.41
C SER A 114 24.53 20.11 1.47
N SER A 115 24.57 19.46 0.32
CA SER A 115 25.56 19.68 -0.75
C SER A 115 25.14 20.77 -1.75
N GLY A 116 24.02 21.49 -1.50
CA GLY A 116 23.57 22.62 -2.30
C GLY A 116 22.55 22.29 -3.40
N PHE A 117 22.06 21.05 -3.49
CA PHE A 117 20.98 20.73 -4.43
C PHE A 117 19.64 21.27 -3.92
N SER A 118 18.85 21.87 -4.82
CA SER A 118 17.48 22.25 -4.51
C SER A 118 16.52 21.03 -4.56
N VAL A 119 15.35 21.16 -3.95
CA VAL A 119 14.29 20.13 -4.01
C VAL A 119 13.89 19.82 -5.45
N GLU A 120 13.75 20.85 -6.28
CA GLU A 120 13.39 20.72 -7.71
C GLU A 120 14.45 19.98 -8.51
N GLN A 121 15.74 20.20 -8.18
CA GLN A 121 16.84 19.47 -8.84
C GLN A 121 16.83 17.99 -8.45
N ILE A 122 16.55 17.68 -7.19
CA ILE A 122 16.43 16.29 -6.71
C ILE A 122 15.21 15.62 -7.37
N ASP A 123 14.07 16.28 -7.44
CA ASP A 123 12.87 15.77 -8.11
C ASP A 123 13.09 15.56 -9.61
N ALA A 124 13.77 16.49 -10.26
CA ALA A 124 14.10 16.32 -11.67
C ALA A 124 14.95 15.06 -11.94
N LEU A 125 15.91 14.77 -11.06
CA LEU A 125 16.74 13.56 -11.15
C LEU A 125 15.94 12.29 -10.81
N LEU A 126 15.13 12.32 -9.75
CA LEU A 126 14.34 11.18 -9.25
C LEU A 126 12.96 11.07 -9.95
N SER A 127 12.89 11.36 -11.22
CA SER A 127 11.68 11.33 -12.04
C SER A 127 11.88 10.55 -13.34
N LYS A 128 11.50 11.10 -14.47
CA LYS A 128 11.59 10.48 -15.79
C LYS A 128 12.97 9.89 -16.14
N PRO A 129 14.11 10.53 -15.80
CA PRO A 129 15.43 9.95 -16.09
C PRO A 129 15.65 8.58 -15.46
N MET A 130 15.00 8.30 -14.31
CA MET A 130 15.06 7.02 -13.64
C MET A 130 13.87 6.10 -13.95
N GLY A 131 13.03 6.45 -14.92
CA GLY A 131 11.81 5.69 -15.22
C GLY A 131 10.70 5.83 -14.17
N LEU A 132 10.78 6.86 -13.34
CA LEU A 132 9.82 7.16 -12.28
C LEU A 132 8.75 8.18 -12.76
N PRO A 133 7.65 8.34 -12.01
CA PRO A 133 6.64 9.36 -12.32
C PRO A 133 7.23 10.77 -12.39
N PRO A 134 6.63 11.66 -13.19
CA PRO A 134 7.15 13.01 -13.40
C PRO A 134 7.11 13.92 -12.16
N THR A 135 6.40 13.53 -11.12
CA THR A 135 6.32 14.26 -9.85
C THR A 135 7.67 14.36 -9.12
N GLY A 136 8.57 13.40 -9.38
CA GLY A 136 9.76 13.25 -8.54
C GLY A 136 9.45 12.68 -7.16
N LEU A 137 10.39 12.80 -6.23
CA LEU A 137 10.30 12.27 -4.86
C LEU A 137 9.47 13.20 -3.95
N TYR A 138 9.88 14.46 -3.83
CA TYR A 138 9.24 15.43 -2.93
C TYR A 138 7.83 15.79 -3.41
N GLY A 139 7.66 16.01 -4.72
CA GLY A 139 6.35 16.25 -5.29
C GLY A 139 5.40 15.06 -5.16
N LEU A 140 5.89 13.82 -5.15
CA LEU A 140 5.07 12.64 -4.86
C LEU A 140 4.64 12.60 -3.39
N ILE A 141 5.56 12.90 -2.47
CA ILE A 141 5.27 12.92 -1.03
C ILE A 141 4.30 14.06 -0.68
N ASP A 142 4.45 15.22 -1.30
CA ASP A 142 3.53 16.35 -1.13
C ASP A 142 2.11 15.98 -1.63
N LEU A 143 2.01 15.29 -2.76
CA LEU A 143 0.74 14.79 -3.29
C LEU A 143 0.06 13.77 -2.37
N ILE A 144 0.83 12.92 -1.68
CA ILE A 144 0.33 11.92 -0.72
C ILE A 144 -0.07 12.59 0.59
N GLY A 145 0.68 13.58 1.03
CA GLY A 145 0.57 14.26 2.31
C GLY A 145 1.61 13.78 3.34
N LEU A 146 2.26 14.72 4.01
CA LEU A 146 3.27 14.43 5.05
C LEU A 146 2.68 13.70 6.26
N ASP A 147 1.46 14.01 6.63
CA ASP A 147 0.71 13.34 7.70
C ASP A 147 0.46 11.86 7.38
N VAL A 148 0.13 11.55 6.13
CA VAL A 148 -0.01 10.17 5.64
C VAL A 148 1.34 9.47 5.68
N MET A 149 2.40 10.09 5.18
CA MET A 149 3.76 9.52 5.22
C MET A 149 4.23 9.25 6.65
N HIS A 150 3.97 10.19 7.58
CA HIS A 150 4.29 9.99 8.99
C HIS A 150 3.52 8.81 9.60
N SER A 151 2.23 8.70 9.31
CA SER A 151 1.38 7.60 9.78
C SER A 151 1.83 6.26 9.23
N VAL A 152 2.20 6.22 7.95
CA VAL A 152 2.77 5.02 7.30
C VAL A 152 4.10 4.63 7.92
N GLY A 153 5.01 5.59 8.16
CA GLY A 153 6.28 5.34 8.83
C GLY A 153 6.09 4.72 10.22
N LYS A 154 5.18 5.27 11.02
CA LYS A 154 4.83 4.70 12.33
C LYS A 154 4.25 3.28 12.23
N ASN A 155 3.35 3.05 11.28
CA ASN A 155 2.77 1.72 11.08
C ASN A 155 3.84 0.70 10.70
N LEU A 156 4.76 1.06 9.82
CA LEU A 156 5.91 0.22 9.45
C LEU A 156 6.83 -0.05 10.66
N GLU A 157 7.18 0.98 11.44
CA GLU A 157 8.03 0.83 12.63
C GLU A 157 7.46 -0.18 13.63
N LEU A 158 6.14 -0.16 13.82
CA LEU A 158 5.44 -1.04 14.77
C LEU A 158 5.26 -2.48 14.27
N ASN A 159 5.11 -2.66 12.98
CA ASN A 159 4.63 -3.94 12.41
C ASN A 159 5.64 -4.64 11.50
N LEU A 160 6.75 -4.01 11.12
CA LEU A 160 7.81 -4.69 10.38
C LEU A 160 8.58 -5.66 11.29
N PRO A 161 9.07 -6.79 10.74
CA PRO A 161 9.99 -7.65 11.46
C PRO A 161 11.23 -6.87 11.93
N LYS A 162 11.71 -7.15 13.15
CA LYS A 162 12.85 -6.43 13.76
C LYS A 162 14.15 -6.45 12.94
N ASN A 163 14.29 -7.41 12.05
CA ASN A 163 15.41 -7.54 11.14
C ASN A 163 15.15 -6.99 9.74
N ASP A 164 14.04 -6.29 9.52
CA ASP A 164 13.73 -5.69 8.22
C ASP A 164 14.64 -4.48 7.96
N VAL A 165 15.30 -4.48 6.80
CA VAL A 165 16.24 -3.41 6.41
C VAL A 165 15.53 -2.05 6.23
N GLY A 166 14.23 -2.07 5.98
CA GLY A 166 13.41 -0.86 5.86
C GLY A 166 13.29 -0.08 7.16
N LEU A 167 13.46 -0.75 8.33
CA LEU A 167 13.38 -0.08 9.65
C LEU A 167 14.39 1.07 9.82
N ALA A 168 15.51 1.02 9.11
CA ALA A 168 16.50 2.11 9.15
C ALA A 168 15.95 3.44 8.59
N PHE A 169 14.91 3.40 7.78
CA PHE A 169 14.37 4.56 7.06
C PHE A 169 12.94 4.93 7.43
N VAL A 170 12.28 4.22 8.35
CA VAL A 170 10.86 4.47 8.71
C VAL A 170 10.65 5.80 9.45
N LYS A 171 11.69 6.34 10.08
CA LYS A 171 11.63 7.65 10.71
C LYS A 171 11.96 8.73 9.69
N LEU A 172 11.06 9.70 9.55
CA LEU A 172 11.33 10.86 8.72
C LEU A 172 12.55 11.64 9.28
N PRO A 173 13.42 12.18 8.42
CA PRO A 173 14.45 13.10 8.86
C PRO A 173 13.83 14.27 9.63
N GLN A 174 14.40 14.63 10.80
CA GLN A 174 13.81 15.62 11.70
C GLN A 174 13.56 16.99 11.05
N ASP A 175 14.36 17.34 10.03
CA ASP A 175 14.27 18.61 9.34
C ASP A 175 13.19 18.65 8.26
N GLU A 176 12.61 17.51 7.87
CA GLU A 176 11.56 17.41 6.86
C GLU A 176 10.14 17.53 7.46
N THR A 177 10.02 17.50 8.77
CA THR A 177 8.75 17.70 9.47
C THR A 177 8.41 19.19 9.69
N ALA A 178 9.28 20.10 9.27
CA ALA A 178 9.16 21.55 9.46
C ALA A 178 8.84 22.32 8.16
N MET A 179 8.47 21.61 7.08
CA MET A 179 7.99 22.24 5.83
C MET A 179 6.49 22.38 5.78
#